data_5e36d81d3d7c6f8051c08f0cb9b39942
#
_entry.id   5e36d81d3d7c6f8051c08f0cb9b39942
#
_cell.length_a   1.000
_cell.length_b   1.000
_cell.length_c   1.000
_cell.angle_alpha   90.00
_cell.angle_beta   90.00
_cell.angle_gamma   90.00
#
_symmetry.space_group_name_H-M   'P 1'
#
loop_
_entity.id
_entity.type
_entity.pdbx_description
1 polymer ?
#
loop_
_entity_poly.entity_id
_entity_poly.type
_entity_poly.pdbx_seq_one_letter_code
_entity_poly.pdbx_strand_id
1 'polypeptide(L)'
;MNLQTDTLLSGYKIIQDKDAFMFGIDAVLLSNFAFSSIKLRDSGLDLGTGNGIIPLLLVDKVVHITGLEIQEKSAELAQKSLELNNLEEKIQIVKGDIKNVQTLFAKHAYDFVTSNPPYMISEHGKENPADEKAIARHEVLCKLEDVISAAEYLLKPHGKFFMIHRPFRLAEIFNCLQKYKLEPKRMCLVSPFAASEPNLVLIEARKNAQSRLKIEPEIIVYEKPGVYTERVKAIYKEMALK
;
A
#
# COMPACT_ATOMS: atom_id res chain seq x y z
N MET A 1 -21.91 10.54 -6.48
CA MET A 1 -20.62 9.97 -6.96
C MET A 1 -20.21 10.68 -8.23
N ASN A 2 -19.09 11.33 -8.21
CA ASN A 2 -18.49 12.00 -9.36
C ASN A 2 -17.38 11.10 -9.91
N LEU A 3 -17.76 10.07 -10.68
CA LEU A 3 -16.84 9.03 -11.12
C LEU A 3 -15.95 9.52 -12.27
N GLN A 4 -14.68 9.16 -12.20
CA GLN A 4 -13.68 9.36 -13.24
C GLN A 4 -12.99 8.02 -13.53
N THR A 5 -12.69 7.78 -14.81
CA THR A 5 -11.84 6.66 -15.23
C THR A 5 -10.51 7.21 -15.69
N ASP A 6 -9.44 6.79 -15.01
CA ASP A 6 -8.07 7.12 -15.38
C ASP A 6 -7.38 5.93 -16.02
N THR A 7 -6.48 6.20 -16.95
CA THR A 7 -5.65 5.16 -17.58
C THR A 7 -4.25 5.22 -16.99
N LEU A 8 -3.82 4.12 -16.36
CA LEU A 8 -2.47 3.95 -15.87
C LEU A 8 -1.47 3.84 -17.03
N LEU A 9 -0.20 4.10 -16.78
CA LEU A 9 0.83 3.95 -17.82
C LEU A 9 0.95 2.50 -18.34
N SER A 10 0.58 1.50 -17.53
CA SER A 10 0.46 0.09 -17.95
C SER A 10 -0.67 -0.17 -18.96
N GLY A 11 -1.53 0.82 -19.21
CA GLY A 11 -2.73 0.70 -20.04
C GLY A 11 -3.97 0.22 -19.27
N TYR A 12 -3.84 -0.22 -18.01
CA TYR A 12 -4.99 -0.57 -17.19
C TYR A 12 -5.78 0.68 -16.80
N LYS A 13 -7.10 0.52 -16.68
CA LYS A 13 -8.04 1.57 -16.31
C LYS A 13 -8.46 1.42 -14.85
N ILE A 14 -8.56 2.52 -14.14
CA ILE A 14 -9.02 2.56 -12.76
C ILE A 14 -10.16 3.55 -12.63
N ILE A 15 -11.24 3.16 -11.93
CA ILE A 15 -12.39 4.01 -11.65
C ILE A 15 -12.21 4.63 -10.27
N GLN A 16 -12.37 5.94 -10.19
CA GLN A 16 -12.22 6.72 -8.95
C GLN A 16 -13.44 7.62 -8.74
N ASP A 17 -13.78 7.90 -7.49
CA ASP A 17 -14.75 8.92 -7.12
C ASP A 17 -14.01 10.20 -6.73
N LYS A 18 -14.23 11.30 -7.48
CA LYS A 18 -13.61 12.62 -7.21
C LYS A 18 -14.02 13.21 -5.87
N ASP A 19 -15.14 12.76 -5.33
CA ASP A 19 -15.65 13.21 -4.03
C ASP A 19 -15.10 12.35 -2.87
N ALA A 20 -14.25 11.34 -3.18
CA ALA A 20 -13.61 10.43 -2.23
C ALA A 20 -12.09 10.52 -2.34
N PHE A 21 -11.40 9.66 -1.59
CA PHE A 21 -9.94 9.55 -1.67
C PHE A 21 -9.52 8.96 -3.02
N MET A 22 -8.77 9.73 -3.81
CA MET A 22 -8.09 9.25 -5.02
C MET A 22 -6.68 8.79 -4.68
N PHE A 23 -6.17 7.76 -5.40
CA PHE A 23 -4.82 7.30 -5.16
C PHE A 23 -3.76 8.37 -5.47
N GLY A 24 -2.71 8.41 -4.65
CA GLY A 24 -1.58 9.30 -4.82
C GLY A 24 -0.31 8.58 -5.28
N ILE A 25 0.77 9.32 -5.33
CA ILE A 25 2.11 8.80 -5.66
C ILE A 25 2.57 7.71 -4.66
N ASP A 26 2.09 7.74 -3.43
CA ASP A 26 2.37 6.78 -2.37
C ASP A 26 2.05 5.34 -2.78
N ALA A 27 0.91 5.10 -3.41
CA ALA A 27 0.55 3.79 -3.93
C ALA A 27 1.52 3.31 -5.04
N VAL A 28 1.95 4.21 -5.92
CA VAL A 28 2.92 3.90 -6.99
C VAL A 28 4.29 3.58 -6.39
N LEU A 29 4.76 4.37 -5.43
CA LEU A 29 6.04 4.16 -4.74
C LEU A 29 6.06 2.86 -3.95
N LEU A 30 4.97 2.54 -3.22
CA LEU A 30 4.84 1.29 -2.49
C LEU A 30 4.84 0.09 -3.44
N SER A 31 4.07 0.17 -4.53
CA SER A 31 4.02 -0.89 -5.53
C SER A 31 5.39 -1.13 -6.17
N ASN A 32 6.11 -0.09 -6.56
CA ASN A 32 7.47 -0.21 -7.11
C ASN A 32 8.46 -0.79 -6.07
N PHE A 33 8.39 -0.35 -4.82
CA PHE A 33 9.22 -0.87 -3.75
C PHE A 33 8.98 -2.36 -3.50
N ALA A 34 7.73 -2.82 -3.54
CA ALA A 34 7.36 -4.22 -3.46
C ALA A 34 7.81 -5.00 -4.72
N PHE A 35 7.56 -4.43 -5.92
CA PHE A 35 7.87 -5.03 -7.22
C PHE A 35 9.30 -5.54 -7.33
N SER A 36 10.27 -4.80 -6.77
CA SER A 36 11.69 -5.16 -6.78
C SER A 36 12.02 -6.42 -5.96
N SER A 37 11.13 -6.84 -5.07
CA SER A 37 11.33 -7.98 -4.16
C SER A 37 10.41 -9.17 -4.39
N ILE A 38 9.22 -8.97 -4.98
CA ILE A 38 8.26 -10.04 -5.27
C ILE A 38 8.65 -10.80 -6.53
N LYS A 39 8.14 -12.03 -6.67
CA LYS A 39 8.45 -12.95 -7.77
C LYS A 39 7.21 -13.25 -8.60
N LEU A 40 7.38 -13.66 -9.85
CA LEU A 40 6.29 -14.02 -10.77
C LEU A 40 5.34 -15.12 -10.27
N ARG A 41 5.76 -15.93 -9.30
CA ARG A 41 4.94 -17.02 -8.73
C ARG A 41 4.36 -16.68 -7.36
N ASP A 42 4.60 -15.48 -6.86
CA ASP A 42 4.09 -15.07 -5.56
C ASP A 42 2.60 -14.75 -5.65
N SER A 43 1.86 -15.08 -4.59
CA SER A 43 0.50 -14.59 -4.36
C SER A 43 0.52 -13.55 -3.26
N GLY A 44 -0.23 -12.48 -3.46
CA GLY A 44 -0.26 -11.35 -2.54
C GLY A 44 -1.63 -10.97 -2.00
N LEU A 45 -1.63 -10.18 -0.92
CA LEU A 45 -2.82 -9.53 -0.42
C LEU A 45 -2.51 -8.06 -0.08
N ASP A 46 -3.42 -7.17 -0.47
CA ASP A 46 -3.35 -5.73 -0.16
C ASP A 46 -4.39 -5.39 0.90
N LEU A 47 -3.92 -4.95 2.08
CA LEU A 47 -4.74 -4.59 3.23
C LEU A 47 -5.20 -3.13 3.13
N GLY A 48 -6.51 -2.90 3.04
CA GLY A 48 -7.09 -1.58 2.81
C GLY A 48 -6.89 -1.12 1.37
N THR A 49 -7.29 -1.96 0.41
CA THR A 49 -6.96 -1.78 -1.02
C THR A 49 -7.62 -0.55 -1.67
N GLY A 50 -8.63 0.04 -1.03
CA GLY A 50 -9.35 1.17 -1.58
C GLY A 50 -10.00 0.83 -2.93
N ASN A 51 -9.68 1.60 -3.94
CA ASN A 51 -10.16 1.39 -5.33
C ASN A 51 -9.34 0.34 -6.11
N GLY A 52 -8.44 -0.41 -5.46
CA GLY A 52 -7.69 -1.51 -6.06
C GLY A 52 -6.44 -1.10 -6.83
N ILE A 53 -5.90 0.09 -6.59
CA ILE A 53 -4.71 0.60 -7.33
C ILE A 53 -3.48 -0.27 -7.15
N ILE A 54 -3.14 -0.71 -5.92
CA ILE A 54 -1.95 -1.54 -5.68
C ILE A 54 -2.05 -2.91 -6.36
N PRO A 55 -3.17 -3.66 -6.25
CA PRO A 55 -3.40 -4.84 -7.05
C PRO A 55 -3.23 -4.62 -8.56
N LEU A 56 -3.80 -3.55 -9.13
CA LEU A 56 -3.65 -3.22 -10.56
C LEU A 56 -2.20 -2.96 -10.97
N LEU A 57 -1.41 -2.31 -10.10
CA LEU A 57 0.00 -2.03 -10.37
C LEU A 57 0.89 -3.26 -10.26
N LEU A 58 0.48 -4.30 -9.52
CA LEU A 58 1.29 -5.50 -9.26
C LEU A 58 0.83 -6.73 -10.07
N VAL A 59 -0.32 -6.69 -10.74
CA VAL A 59 -0.97 -7.87 -11.34
C VAL A 59 -0.10 -8.63 -12.35
N ASP A 60 0.73 -7.94 -13.11
CA ASP A 60 1.57 -8.58 -14.12
C ASP A 60 2.84 -9.22 -13.53
N LYS A 61 3.13 -8.95 -12.24
CA LYS A 61 4.28 -9.50 -11.51
C LYS A 61 3.96 -10.74 -10.69
N VAL A 62 2.69 -11.09 -10.53
CA VAL A 62 2.24 -12.12 -9.57
C VAL A 62 1.28 -13.10 -10.23
N VAL A 63 1.09 -14.27 -9.59
CA VAL A 63 0.07 -15.23 -10.05
C VAL A 63 -1.33 -14.74 -9.70
N HIS A 64 -1.49 -14.26 -8.48
CA HIS A 64 -2.77 -13.79 -7.95
C HIS A 64 -2.55 -12.73 -6.87
N ILE A 65 -3.44 -11.75 -6.80
CA ILE A 65 -3.45 -10.77 -5.71
C ILE A 65 -4.89 -10.52 -5.22
N THR A 66 -5.05 -10.46 -3.90
CA THR A 66 -6.33 -10.16 -3.26
C THR A 66 -6.29 -8.75 -2.69
N GLY A 67 -7.32 -7.95 -2.93
CA GLY A 67 -7.55 -6.68 -2.25
C GLY A 67 -8.60 -6.85 -1.16
N LEU A 68 -8.28 -6.51 0.10
CA LEU A 68 -9.24 -6.46 1.21
C LEU A 68 -9.65 -5.02 1.48
N GLU A 69 -10.96 -4.74 1.47
CA GLU A 69 -11.49 -3.39 1.69
C GLU A 69 -12.75 -3.43 2.56
N ILE A 70 -12.81 -2.57 3.58
CA ILE A 70 -13.96 -2.48 4.50
C ILE A 70 -15.07 -1.61 3.93
N GLN A 71 -14.73 -0.59 3.13
CA GLN A 71 -15.69 0.33 2.56
C GLN A 71 -16.34 -0.26 1.31
N GLU A 72 -17.64 -0.48 1.38
CA GLU A 72 -18.43 -1.05 0.28
C GLU A 72 -18.25 -0.32 -1.04
N LYS A 73 -18.34 1.02 -1.01
CA LYS A 73 -18.20 1.85 -2.21
C LYS A 73 -16.83 1.70 -2.88
N SER A 74 -15.76 1.67 -2.08
CA SER A 74 -14.39 1.50 -2.58
C SER A 74 -14.20 0.11 -3.18
N ALA A 75 -14.69 -0.92 -2.50
CA ALA A 75 -14.66 -2.30 -3.01
C ALA A 75 -15.44 -2.47 -4.31
N GLU A 76 -16.61 -1.82 -4.45
CA GLU A 76 -17.37 -1.81 -5.70
C GLU A 76 -16.61 -1.12 -6.86
N LEU A 77 -15.95 0.00 -6.59
CA LEU A 77 -15.13 0.69 -7.59
C LEU A 77 -13.91 -0.15 -8.00
N ALA A 78 -13.28 -0.81 -7.04
CA ALA A 78 -12.20 -1.76 -7.31
C ALA A 78 -12.72 -2.89 -8.21
N GLN A 79 -13.83 -3.54 -7.88
CA GLN A 79 -14.42 -4.63 -8.66
C GLN A 79 -14.74 -4.18 -10.10
N LYS A 80 -15.37 -3.02 -10.27
CA LYS A 80 -15.66 -2.45 -11.61
C LYS A 80 -14.37 -2.16 -12.41
N SER A 81 -13.30 -1.75 -11.73
CA SER A 81 -12.00 -1.56 -12.36
C SER A 81 -11.41 -2.87 -12.87
N LEU A 82 -11.60 -3.98 -12.13
CA LEU A 82 -11.17 -5.32 -12.59
C LEU A 82 -11.95 -5.77 -13.82
N GLU A 83 -13.28 -5.67 -13.80
CA GLU A 83 -14.15 -6.01 -14.91
C GLU A 83 -13.79 -5.22 -16.19
N LEU A 84 -13.51 -3.90 -16.03
CA LEU A 84 -13.10 -3.04 -17.16
C LEU A 84 -11.78 -3.47 -17.81
N ASN A 85 -10.94 -4.20 -17.08
CA ASN A 85 -9.64 -4.68 -17.54
C ASN A 85 -9.59 -6.19 -17.80
N ASN A 86 -10.66 -6.94 -17.56
CA ASN A 86 -10.74 -8.41 -17.64
C ASN A 86 -9.68 -9.08 -16.74
N LEU A 87 -9.60 -8.64 -15.46
CA LEU A 87 -8.58 -9.10 -14.50
C LEU A 87 -9.16 -9.93 -13.35
N GLU A 88 -10.42 -10.34 -13.39
CA GLU A 88 -11.14 -11.05 -12.32
C GLU A 88 -10.53 -12.43 -12.01
N GLU A 89 -9.84 -13.04 -12.95
CA GLU A 89 -9.11 -14.30 -12.73
C GLU A 89 -7.79 -14.10 -11.96
N LYS A 90 -7.20 -12.90 -12.03
CA LYS A 90 -5.91 -12.58 -11.40
C LYS A 90 -6.02 -11.78 -10.12
N ILE A 91 -7.08 -10.98 -10.00
CA ILE A 91 -7.31 -10.11 -8.84
C ILE A 91 -8.68 -10.42 -8.25
N GLN A 92 -8.73 -10.63 -6.95
CA GLN A 92 -9.97 -10.79 -6.20
C GLN A 92 -10.15 -9.61 -5.24
N ILE A 93 -11.34 -9.01 -5.20
CA ILE A 93 -11.69 -8.04 -4.18
C ILE A 93 -12.57 -8.70 -3.13
N VAL A 94 -12.16 -8.59 -1.87
CA VAL A 94 -12.90 -9.11 -0.71
C VAL A 94 -13.33 -7.94 0.15
N LYS A 95 -14.64 -7.81 0.37
CA LYS A 95 -15.18 -6.84 1.34
C LYS A 95 -15.04 -7.42 2.74
N GLY A 96 -14.33 -6.71 3.63
CA GLY A 96 -14.15 -7.16 5.00
C GLY A 96 -13.27 -6.25 5.84
N ASP A 97 -13.28 -6.52 7.14
CA ASP A 97 -12.47 -5.78 8.13
C ASP A 97 -11.11 -6.48 8.34
N ILE A 98 -10.03 -5.71 8.28
CA ILE A 98 -8.65 -6.18 8.56
C ILE A 98 -8.56 -6.88 9.93
N LYS A 99 -9.33 -6.45 10.92
CA LYS A 99 -9.37 -7.08 12.26
C LYS A 99 -9.95 -8.50 12.24
N ASN A 100 -10.66 -8.86 11.19
CA ASN A 100 -11.34 -10.15 11.04
C ASN A 100 -10.70 -11.05 9.97
N VAL A 101 -9.42 -10.81 9.59
CA VAL A 101 -8.74 -11.60 8.56
C VAL A 101 -8.73 -13.10 8.83
N GLN A 102 -8.79 -13.50 10.10
CA GLN A 102 -8.80 -14.90 10.52
C GLN A 102 -10.07 -15.66 10.11
N THR A 103 -11.17 -14.94 9.91
CA THR A 103 -12.45 -15.52 9.43
C THR A 103 -12.57 -15.48 7.91
N LEU A 104 -11.79 -14.63 7.26
CA LEU A 104 -11.86 -14.38 5.82
C LEU A 104 -10.81 -15.20 5.04
N PHE A 105 -9.67 -15.47 5.64
CA PHE A 105 -8.53 -16.06 4.95
C PHE A 105 -7.85 -17.16 5.78
N ALA A 106 -7.28 -18.11 5.08
CA ALA A 106 -6.45 -19.12 5.72
C ALA A 106 -5.14 -18.49 6.25
N LYS A 107 -4.68 -18.97 7.39
CA LYS A 107 -3.38 -18.59 7.95
C LYS A 107 -2.25 -18.99 7.00
N HIS A 108 -1.23 -18.14 6.87
CA HIS A 108 -0.04 -18.40 6.05
C HIS A 108 -0.35 -18.67 4.56
N ALA A 109 -1.34 -17.94 4.00
CA ALA A 109 -1.78 -18.15 2.63
C ALA A 109 -0.96 -17.36 1.58
N TYR A 110 -0.32 -16.25 1.99
CA TYR A 110 0.27 -15.31 1.04
C TYR A 110 1.80 -15.22 1.13
N ASP A 111 2.46 -15.02 -0.01
CA ASP A 111 3.90 -14.83 -0.11
C ASP A 111 4.29 -13.39 0.26
N PHE A 112 3.39 -12.44 -0.02
CA PHE A 112 3.55 -11.06 0.41
C PHE A 112 2.22 -10.41 0.80
N VAL A 113 2.32 -9.36 1.61
CA VAL A 113 1.21 -8.48 1.99
C VAL A 113 1.67 -7.04 1.79
N THR A 114 0.81 -6.20 1.21
CA THR A 114 1.00 -4.75 1.09
C THR A 114 0.00 -4.01 1.96
N SER A 115 0.34 -2.81 2.40
CA SER A 115 -0.62 -1.88 2.99
C SER A 115 -0.17 -0.43 2.82
N ASN A 116 -1.10 0.40 2.35
CA ASN A 116 -1.02 1.86 2.37
C ASN A 116 -2.11 2.39 3.30
N PRO A 117 -1.94 2.25 4.63
CA PRO A 117 -2.99 2.60 5.58
C PRO A 117 -3.14 4.11 5.71
N PRO A 118 -4.28 4.62 6.20
CA PRO A 118 -4.41 6.03 6.52
C PRO A 118 -3.38 6.45 7.57
N TYR A 119 -2.73 7.62 7.37
CA TYR A 119 -1.49 8.02 8.08
C TYR A 119 -1.68 8.79 9.38
N MET A 120 -2.90 9.13 9.79
CA MET A 120 -3.12 10.15 10.83
C MET A 120 -3.08 9.61 12.26
N ILE A 121 -2.52 10.44 13.15
CA ILE A 121 -2.74 10.39 14.59
C ILE A 121 -3.70 11.52 14.94
N SER A 122 -4.68 11.25 15.79
CA SER A 122 -5.75 12.17 16.20
C SER A 122 -5.28 13.41 16.99
N GLU A 123 -3.98 13.61 17.22
CA GLU A 123 -3.50 14.62 18.19
C GLU A 123 -2.74 15.82 17.60
N HIS A 124 -2.30 15.81 16.35
CA HIS A 124 -1.54 16.94 15.77
C HIS A 124 -1.90 17.22 14.32
N GLY A 125 -2.75 18.20 14.07
CA GLY A 125 -2.88 18.69 12.72
C GLY A 125 -3.97 19.75 12.52
N LYS A 126 -3.58 21.00 12.47
CA LYS A 126 -4.38 22.10 11.92
C LYS A 126 -4.20 22.11 10.40
N GLU A 127 -4.92 21.29 9.66
CA GLU A 127 -5.11 21.51 8.22
C GLU A 127 -6.42 20.82 7.78
N ASN A 128 -7.46 21.61 7.56
CA ASN A 128 -8.77 21.29 6.97
C ASN A 128 -9.72 20.38 7.80
N PRO A 129 -10.77 20.95 8.44
CA PRO A 129 -11.74 20.21 9.27
C PRO A 129 -12.53 19.10 8.53
N ALA A 130 -12.59 19.12 7.20
CA ALA A 130 -13.25 18.10 6.40
C ALA A 130 -12.40 16.84 6.25
N ASP A 131 -11.07 17.02 6.11
CA ASP A 131 -10.12 15.93 6.02
C ASP A 131 -9.91 15.26 7.39
N GLU A 132 -9.89 16.04 8.49
CA GLU A 132 -9.81 15.51 9.86
C GLU A 132 -10.96 14.57 10.20
N LYS A 133 -12.20 14.87 9.79
CA LYS A 133 -13.35 14.02 10.05
C LYS A 133 -13.35 12.72 9.24
N ALA A 134 -12.87 12.75 8.01
CA ALA A 134 -12.74 11.56 7.18
C ALA A 134 -11.62 10.65 7.72
N ILE A 135 -10.49 11.23 8.07
CA ILE A 135 -9.28 10.56 8.54
C ILE A 135 -9.47 10.00 9.96
N ALA A 136 -10.05 10.78 10.89
CA ALA A 136 -10.39 10.30 12.23
C ALA A 136 -11.36 9.11 12.20
N ARG A 137 -12.28 9.05 11.24
CA ARG A 137 -13.15 7.87 11.04
C ARG A 137 -12.36 6.63 10.61
N HIS A 138 -11.28 6.78 9.85
CA HIS A 138 -10.46 5.67 9.38
C HIS A 138 -9.53 5.11 10.47
N GLU A 139 -8.94 5.97 11.33
CA GLU A 139 -8.14 5.49 12.48
C GLU A 139 -8.99 4.84 13.58
N VAL A 140 -10.24 5.28 13.76
CA VAL A 140 -11.19 4.58 14.64
C VAL A 140 -11.49 3.16 14.12
N LEU A 141 -11.35 2.94 12.81
CA LEU A 141 -11.65 1.65 12.19
C LEU A 141 -10.46 0.68 12.19
N CYS A 142 -9.20 1.17 12.05
CA CYS A 142 -8.02 0.31 11.94
C CYS A 142 -6.76 0.97 12.50
N LYS A 143 -6.16 0.36 13.53
CA LYS A 143 -4.89 0.80 14.12
C LYS A 143 -3.70 0.20 13.38
N LEU A 144 -2.51 0.80 13.53
CA LEU A 144 -1.26 0.26 13.01
C LEU A 144 -1.04 -1.21 13.43
N GLU A 145 -1.35 -1.52 14.68
CA GLU A 145 -1.23 -2.88 15.22
C GLU A 145 -2.16 -3.87 14.53
N ASP A 146 -3.38 -3.48 14.15
CA ASP A 146 -4.32 -4.33 13.44
C ASP A 146 -3.76 -4.73 12.07
N VAL A 147 -3.16 -3.77 11.35
CA VAL A 147 -2.52 -4.00 10.03
C VAL A 147 -1.35 -4.96 10.16
N ILE A 148 -0.43 -4.72 11.11
CA ILE A 148 0.77 -5.53 11.29
C ILE A 148 0.42 -6.94 11.77
N SER A 149 -0.54 -7.06 12.69
CA SER A 149 -1.06 -8.35 13.17
C SER A 149 -1.72 -9.16 12.03
N ALA A 150 -2.53 -8.50 11.21
CA ALA A 150 -3.15 -9.12 10.05
C ALA A 150 -2.09 -9.61 9.04
N ALA A 151 -1.09 -8.79 8.75
CA ALA A 151 0.01 -9.17 7.86
C ALA A 151 0.77 -10.39 8.40
N GLU A 152 1.06 -10.43 9.71
CA GLU A 152 1.69 -11.61 10.33
C GLU A 152 0.87 -12.88 10.13
N TYR A 153 -0.44 -12.81 10.42
CA TYR A 153 -1.33 -13.96 10.28
C TYR A 153 -1.36 -14.50 8.84
N LEU A 154 -1.46 -13.60 7.86
CA LEU A 154 -1.62 -13.92 6.44
C LEU A 154 -0.35 -14.46 5.79
N LEU A 155 0.82 -13.98 6.22
CA LEU A 155 2.10 -14.30 5.60
C LEU A 155 2.55 -15.73 5.86
N LYS A 156 2.99 -16.41 4.81
CA LYS A 156 3.79 -17.64 4.88
C LYS A 156 5.07 -17.42 5.69
N PRO A 157 5.73 -18.48 6.21
CA PRO A 157 7.10 -18.34 6.73
C PRO A 157 8.01 -17.67 5.71
N HIS A 158 8.80 -16.69 6.15
CA HIS A 158 9.66 -15.84 5.30
C HIS A 158 8.94 -14.96 4.27
N GLY A 159 7.61 -14.89 4.32
CA GLY A 159 6.81 -13.95 3.54
C GLY A 159 7.13 -12.50 3.86
N LYS A 160 6.80 -11.60 2.95
CA LYS A 160 7.21 -10.19 2.98
C LYS A 160 6.02 -9.29 3.23
N PHE A 161 6.20 -8.33 4.15
CA PHE A 161 5.25 -7.25 4.38
C PHE A 161 5.84 -5.96 3.83
N PHE A 162 5.07 -5.25 3.03
CA PHE A 162 5.43 -3.94 2.49
C PHE A 162 4.44 -2.90 2.98
N MET A 163 4.95 -1.81 3.51
CA MET A 163 4.13 -0.72 4.01
C MET A 163 4.73 0.64 3.63
N ILE A 164 3.88 1.61 3.34
CA ILE A 164 4.24 3.02 3.30
C ILE A 164 3.57 3.74 4.46
N HIS A 165 4.30 4.66 5.11
CA HIS A 165 3.77 5.38 6.27
C HIS A 165 4.49 6.71 6.49
N ARG A 166 4.14 7.44 7.56
CA ARG A 166 4.82 8.66 7.99
C ARG A 166 6.08 8.35 8.80
N PRO A 167 7.23 9.03 8.55
CA PRO A 167 8.50 8.75 9.25
C PRO A 167 8.46 9.00 10.75
N PHE A 168 7.66 9.93 11.24
CA PHE A 168 7.55 10.22 12.68
C PHE A 168 7.01 9.03 13.50
N ARG A 169 6.36 8.05 12.85
CA ARG A 169 5.90 6.82 13.49
C ARG A 169 6.91 5.66 13.43
N LEU A 170 8.12 5.86 12.92
CA LEU A 170 9.10 4.78 12.72
C LEU A 170 9.38 3.97 13.99
N ALA A 171 9.53 4.64 15.15
CA ALA A 171 9.77 3.95 16.40
C ALA A 171 8.61 3.03 16.79
N GLU A 172 7.37 3.51 16.65
CA GLU A 172 6.15 2.72 16.89
C GLU A 172 6.03 1.56 15.90
N ILE A 173 6.26 1.83 14.61
CA ILE A 173 6.21 0.82 13.55
C ILE A 173 7.21 -0.31 13.84
N PHE A 174 8.46 0.01 14.14
CA PHE A 174 9.49 -0.99 14.39
C PHE A 174 9.20 -1.81 15.65
N ASN A 175 8.75 -1.18 16.73
CA ASN A 175 8.34 -1.88 17.94
C ASN A 175 7.18 -2.85 17.65
N CYS A 176 6.19 -2.40 16.88
CA CYS A 176 5.06 -3.23 16.51
C CYS A 176 5.48 -4.40 15.58
N LEU A 177 6.30 -4.15 14.57
CA LEU A 177 6.83 -5.18 13.68
C LEU A 177 7.58 -6.26 14.47
N GLN A 178 8.46 -5.89 15.40
CA GLN A 178 9.19 -6.83 16.25
C GLN A 178 8.28 -7.65 17.15
N LYS A 179 7.26 -7.03 17.75
CA LYS A 179 6.23 -7.72 18.55
C LYS A 179 5.58 -8.87 17.79
N TYR A 180 5.34 -8.68 16.48
CA TYR A 180 4.71 -9.66 15.57
C TYR A 180 5.72 -10.48 14.75
N LYS A 181 7.01 -10.49 15.12
CA LYS A 181 8.06 -11.28 14.43
C LYS A 181 8.17 -10.98 12.93
N LEU A 182 7.88 -9.76 12.56
CA LEU A 182 8.14 -9.19 11.24
C LEU A 182 9.41 -8.36 11.31
N GLU A 183 10.53 -8.91 10.85
CA GLU A 183 11.84 -8.24 10.94
C GLU A 183 12.02 -7.24 9.82
N PRO A 184 12.25 -5.93 10.10
CA PRO A 184 12.53 -4.93 9.08
C PRO A 184 13.80 -5.28 8.27
N LYS A 185 13.69 -5.30 6.95
CA LYS A 185 14.76 -5.71 6.03
C LYS A 185 15.23 -4.60 5.10
N ARG A 186 14.32 -3.77 4.64
CA ARG A 186 14.62 -2.60 3.81
C ARG A 186 13.78 -1.41 4.25
N MET A 187 14.37 -0.23 4.14
CA MET A 187 13.71 1.04 4.39
C MET A 187 14.18 2.06 3.35
N CYS A 188 13.27 2.90 2.89
CA CYS A 188 13.56 4.03 2.02
C CYS A 188 12.75 5.24 2.47
N LEU A 189 13.42 6.34 2.72
CA LEU A 189 12.77 7.63 3.00
C LEU A 189 12.34 8.29 1.70
N VAL A 190 11.27 9.07 1.76
CA VAL A 190 10.74 9.81 0.61
C VAL A 190 10.52 11.25 1.02
N SER A 191 11.13 12.18 0.29
CA SER A 191 10.98 13.62 0.49
C SER A 191 10.31 14.28 -0.70
N PRO A 192 9.44 15.28 -0.48
CA PRO A 192 8.82 16.01 -1.59
C PRO A 192 9.87 16.76 -2.43
N PHE A 193 10.86 17.39 -1.81
CA PHE A 193 11.96 18.11 -2.44
C PHE A 193 13.30 17.80 -1.74
N ALA A 194 14.42 17.99 -2.42
CA ALA A 194 15.77 17.68 -1.91
C ALA A 194 16.13 18.40 -0.58
N ALA A 195 15.55 19.58 -0.33
CA ALA A 195 15.77 20.34 0.90
C ALA A 195 14.65 20.21 1.92
N SER A 196 13.71 19.28 1.71
CA SER A 196 12.57 19.06 2.60
C SER A 196 12.84 17.88 3.51
N GLU A 197 12.24 17.89 4.70
CA GLU A 197 12.20 16.68 5.54
C GLU A 197 11.42 15.56 4.86
N PRO A 198 11.83 14.29 5.05
CA PRO A 198 11.06 13.14 4.57
C PRO A 198 9.65 13.15 5.17
N ASN A 199 8.66 12.99 4.30
CA ASN A 199 7.26 12.95 4.70
C ASN A 199 6.62 11.57 4.55
N LEU A 200 7.31 10.62 3.88
CA LEU A 200 6.91 9.22 3.77
C LEU A 200 8.11 8.29 4.00
N VAL A 201 7.82 7.08 4.42
CA VAL A 201 8.78 5.99 4.54
C VAL A 201 8.20 4.71 3.97
N LEU A 202 8.97 4.03 3.15
CA LEU A 202 8.71 2.69 2.63
C LEU A 202 9.46 1.68 3.49
N ILE A 203 8.78 0.62 3.91
CA ILE A 203 9.34 -0.43 4.77
C ILE A 203 9.01 -1.80 4.18
N GLU A 204 10.03 -2.64 4.03
CA GLU A 204 9.89 -4.09 3.86
C GLU A 204 10.26 -4.77 5.16
N ALA A 205 9.35 -5.56 5.71
CA ALA A 205 9.62 -6.47 6.81
C ALA A 205 9.42 -7.92 6.34
N ARG A 206 10.07 -8.87 7.01
CA ARG A 206 10.01 -10.28 6.63
C ARG A 206 9.73 -11.15 7.85
N LYS A 207 8.78 -12.06 7.70
CA LYS A 207 8.36 -12.96 8.77
C LYS A 207 9.47 -13.92 9.17
N ASN A 208 9.75 -14.02 10.48
CA ASN A 208 10.75 -14.91 11.06
C ASN A 208 12.15 -14.78 10.44
N ALA A 209 12.54 -13.59 9.99
CA ALA A 209 13.87 -13.33 9.45
C ALA A 209 14.85 -12.90 10.54
N GLN A 210 16.14 -13.06 10.27
CA GLN A 210 17.22 -12.52 11.12
C GLN A 210 17.36 -11.02 10.91
N SER A 211 17.86 -10.32 11.94
CA SER A 211 18.10 -8.88 11.90
C SER A 211 19.12 -8.51 10.82
N ARG A 212 18.83 -7.52 10.05
CA ARG A 212 19.71 -6.77 9.13
C ARG A 212 18.86 -5.81 8.30
N LEU A 213 18.75 -4.58 8.74
CA LEU A 213 18.07 -3.53 8.00
C LEU A 213 19.02 -2.90 6.96
N LYS A 214 18.59 -2.83 5.70
CA LYS A 214 19.22 -2.04 4.65
C LYS A 214 18.44 -0.74 4.48
N ILE A 215 19.15 0.39 4.58
CA ILE A 215 18.62 1.71 4.23
C ILE A 215 18.94 1.96 2.76
N GLU A 216 17.92 2.21 1.96
CA GLU A 216 18.07 2.55 0.54
C GLU A 216 18.23 4.05 0.35
N PRO A 217 18.83 4.51 -0.76
CA PRO A 217 18.90 5.92 -1.09
C PRO A 217 17.52 6.57 -1.08
N GLU A 218 17.44 7.75 -0.50
CA GLU A 218 16.20 8.52 -0.40
C GLU A 218 15.58 8.83 -1.78
N ILE A 219 14.25 8.77 -1.88
CA ILE A 219 13.52 9.18 -3.07
C ILE A 219 13.11 10.65 -2.91
N ILE A 220 13.62 11.52 -3.77
CA ILE A 220 13.15 12.88 -3.93
C ILE A 220 12.06 12.87 -4.99
N VAL A 221 10.85 13.37 -4.66
CA VAL A 221 9.70 13.28 -5.55
C VAL A 221 9.75 14.33 -6.65
N TYR A 222 9.99 15.57 -6.30
CA TYR A 222 9.94 16.69 -7.23
C TYR A 222 11.28 17.42 -7.35
N GLU A 223 11.63 17.81 -8.59
CA GLU A 223 12.70 18.79 -8.84
C GLU A 223 12.23 20.21 -8.52
N LYS A 224 10.97 20.51 -8.88
CA LYS A 224 10.23 21.74 -8.62
C LYS A 224 8.73 21.42 -8.62
N PRO A 225 7.86 22.32 -8.09
CA PRO A 225 6.43 22.06 -8.03
C PRO A 225 5.86 21.55 -9.36
N GLY A 226 5.20 20.39 -9.33
CA GLY A 226 4.58 19.73 -10.49
C GLY A 226 5.54 19.01 -11.44
N VAL A 227 6.86 18.96 -11.17
CA VAL A 227 7.84 18.29 -12.03
C VAL A 227 8.53 17.17 -11.24
N TYR A 228 8.25 15.92 -11.60
CA TYR A 228 8.89 14.74 -11.01
C TYR A 228 10.38 14.66 -11.36
N THR A 229 11.17 14.16 -10.40
CA THR A 229 12.58 13.78 -10.63
C THR A 229 12.70 12.65 -11.65
N GLU A 230 13.87 12.50 -12.27
CA GLU A 230 14.14 11.39 -13.21
C GLU A 230 13.97 10.02 -12.52
N ARG A 231 14.29 9.91 -11.24
CA ARG A 231 14.05 8.68 -10.48
C ARG A 231 12.57 8.33 -10.40
N VAL A 232 11.70 9.28 -10.09
CA VAL A 232 10.25 9.05 -10.04
C VAL A 232 9.69 8.75 -11.43
N LYS A 233 10.15 9.43 -12.48
CA LYS A 233 9.78 9.11 -13.87
C LYS A 233 10.19 7.69 -14.24
N ALA A 234 11.37 7.22 -13.81
CA ALA A 234 11.82 5.84 -14.03
C ALA A 234 10.93 4.83 -13.28
N ILE A 235 10.53 5.11 -12.03
CA ILE A 235 9.57 4.30 -11.26
C ILE A 235 8.25 4.15 -12.04
N TYR A 236 7.68 5.24 -12.52
CA TYR A 236 6.46 5.18 -13.33
C TYR A 236 6.61 4.35 -14.59
N LYS A 237 7.76 4.46 -15.30
CA LYS A 237 8.04 3.63 -16.48
C LYS A 237 8.17 2.15 -16.14
N GLU A 238 8.85 1.81 -15.03
CA GLU A 238 9.00 0.42 -14.59
C GLU A 238 7.64 -0.21 -14.27
N MET A 239 6.75 0.55 -13.60
CA MET A 239 5.38 0.11 -13.30
C MET A 239 4.46 0.05 -14.54
N ALA A 240 4.91 0.55 -15.70
CA ALA A 240 4.21 0.48 -16.97
C ALA A 240 4.60 -0.73 -17.82
N LEU A 241 5.72 -1.37 -17.51
CA LEU A 241 6.22 -2.52 -18.27
C LEU A 241 5.42 -3.77 -17.88
N LYS A 242 4.74 -4.36 -18.86
CA LYS A 242 4.00 -5.63 -18.74
C LYS A 242 4.94 -6.82 -18.89
#